data_6380cd7f6f03a5e7af32acb8315fa1d5
#
_entry.id   6380cd7f6f03a5e7af32acb8315fa1d5
#
_cell.length_a   1.000
_cell.length_b   1.000
_cell.length_c   1.000
_cell.angle_alpha   90.00
_cell.angle_beta   90.00
_cell.angle_gamma   90.00
#
_symmetry.space_group_name_H-M   'P 1'
#
loop_
_entity.id
_entity.type
_entity.pdbx_description
1 polymer ?
#
loop_
_entity_poly.entity_id
_entity_poly.type
_entity_poly.pdbx_seq_one_letter_code
_entity_poly.pdbx_strand_id
1 'polypeptide(L)'
;MPIIKKILLILPIIFVVCNSQLTAEEVKKIGKYKDWESMVVTEAAGKVCFAQSSPILQAPKSNKRDAKLFIAFRPADQIINEVSVTGGYEFNSNTVTAQSGKNKFKFDIKEQGFAWIADDKIEFRMIKRMKKGSRIMITGYNQNGSQTIDHYSLLGFTKAYNATKKACS
;
A
#
# COMPACT_ATOMS: atom_id res chain seq x y z
N MET A 1 75.60 25.27 -17.93
CA MET A 1 74.18 25.46 -17.58
C MET A 1 73.45 24.21 -18.04
N PRO A 2 72.98 23.33 -17.12
CA PRO A 2 72.16 22.14 -17.49
C PRO A 2 70.70 22.50 -17.43
N ILE A 3 70.00 22.15 -18.48
CA ILE A 3 68.53 22.32 -18.67
C ILE A 3 67.82 21.18 -17.94
N ILE A 4 67.12 21.47 -16.86
CA ILE A 4 66.30 20.53 -16.11
C ILE A 4 65.00 20.32 -16.87
N LYS A 5 64.81 19.13 -17.50
CA LYS A 5 63.53 18.70 -18.08
C LYS A 5 62.59 18.31 -16.96
N LYS A 6 61.52 19.09 -16.69
CA LYS A 6 60.40 18.72 -15.81
C LYS A 6 59.56 17.67 -16.56
N ILE A 7 59.63 16.43 -16.08
CA ILE A 7 58.72 15.36 -16.50
C ILE A 7 57.45 15.53 -15.70
N LEU A 8 56.35 15.95 -16.38
CA LEU A 8 55.00 16.06 -15.84
C LEU A 8 54.38 14.66 -15.84
N LEU A 9 54.29 14.04 -14.67
CA LEU A 9 53.66 12.73 -14.47
C LEU A 9 52.11 12.96 -14.46
N ILE A 10 51.45 12.66 -15.57
CA ILE A 10 49.99 12.67 -15.67
C ILE A 10 49.50 11.34 -15.11
N LEU A 11 48.94 11.40 -13.90
CA LEU A 11 48.27 10.26 -13.26
C LEU A 11 46.86 10.12 -13.87
N PRO A 12 46.48 8.99 -14.51
CA PRO A 12 45.14 8.82 -14.98
C PRO A 12 44.21 8.57 -13.81
N ILE A 13 43.26 9.48 -13.57
CA ILE A 13 42.15 9.30 -12.63
C ILE A 13 41.19 8.30 -13.27
N ILE A 14 41.20 7.04 -12.79
CA ILE A 14 40.24 6.03 -13.17
C ILE A 14 38.93 6.38 -12.46
N PHE A 15 37.97 6.93 -13.21
CA PHE A 15 36.62 7.15 -12.75
C PHE A 15 35.89 5.81 -12.70
N VAL A 16 35.82 5.17 -11.53
CA VAL A 16 34.99 3.98 -11.31
C VAL A 16 33.53 4.43 -11.33
N VAL A 17 32.87 4.28 -12.46
CA VAL A 17 31.43 4.47 -12.58
C VAL A 17 30.74 3.31 -11.88
N CYS A 18 30.29 3.53 -10.62
CA CYS A 18 29.47 2.60 -9.90
C CYS A 18 28.08 2.58 -10.55
N ASN A 19 27.85 1.62 -11.43
CA ASN A 19 26.52 1.35 -12.00
C ASN A 19 25.65 0.73 -10.90
N SER A 20 24.92 1.55 -10.16
CA SER A 20 23.82 1.08 -9.30
C SER A 20 22.70 0.61 -10.25
N GLN A 21 22.57 -0.70 -10.43
CA GLN A 21 21.41 -1.28 -11.09
C GLN A 21 20.19 -1.05 -10.16
N LEU A 22 19.35 -0.07 -10.51
CA LEU A 22 18.00 0.00 -9.95
C LEU A 22 17.26 -1.23 -10.51
N THR A 23 17.12 -2.26 -9.69
CA THR A 23 16.18 -3.35 -9.96
C THR A 23 14.78 -2.78 -9.79
N ALA A 24 14.05 -2.63 -10.89
CA ALA A 24 12.64 -2.26 -10.83
C ALA A 24 11.90 -3.37 -10.05
N GLU A 25 11.14 -2.98 -9.03
CA GLU A 25 10.27 -3.90 -8.30
C GLU A 25 9.24 -4.49 -9.27
N GLU A 26 9.27 -5.82 -9.46
CA GLU A 26 8.32 -6.50 -10.33
C GLU A 26 7.04 -6.79 -9.56
N VAL A 27 5.96 -6.04 -9.89
CA VAL A 27 4.62 -6.29 -9.37
C VAL A 27 3.96 -7.38 -10.20
N LYS A 28 3.75 -8.56 -9.62
CA LYS A 28 3.09 -9.69 -10.27
C LYS A 28 1.67 -9.87 -9.77
N LYS A 29 0.70 -9.91 -10.69
CA LYS A 29 -0.69 -10.24 -10.38
C LYS A 29 -0.84 -11.74 -10.16
N ILE A 30 -1.36 -12.13 -8.97
CA ILE A 30 -1.68 -13.52 -8.63
C ILE A 30 -3.04 -13.89 -9.20
N GLY A 31 -4.03 -13.00 -9.08
CA GLY A 31 -5.37 -13.23 -9.61
C GLY A 31 -6.35 -12.10 -9.36
N LYS A 32 -7.49 -12.17 -10.07
CA LYS A 32 -8.64 -11.28 -9.88
C LYS A 32 -9.84 -12.09 -9.39
N TYR A 33 -10.48 -11.60 -8.34
CA TYR A 33 -11.59 -12.24 -7.63
C TYR A 33 -12.74 -11.25 -7.49
N LYS A 34 -13.57 -11.14 -8.53
CA LYS A 34 -14.64 -10.14 -8.61
C LYS A 34 -14.06 -8.71 -8.49
N ASP A 35 -14.34 -8.01 -7.39
CA ASP A 35 -13.95 -6.63 -7.15
C ASP A 35 -12.59 -6.50 -6.42
N TRP A 36 -11.89 -7.62 -6.24
CA TRP A 36 -10.59 -7.71 -5.56
C TRP A 36 -9.52 -8.30 -6.47
N GLU A 37 -8.28 -7.80 -6.32
CA GLU A 37 -7.10 -8.32 -6.98
C GLU A 37 -6.05 -8.71 -5.94
N SER A 38 -5.35 -9.82 -6.19
CA SER A 38 -4.20 -10.26 -5.38
C SER A 38 -2.92 -10.05 -6.17
N MET A 39 -1.93 -9.46 -5.52
CA MET A 39 -0.64 -9.06 -6.08
C MET A 39 0.49 -9.58 -5.20
N VAL A 40 1.66 -9.75 -5.80
CA VAL A 40 2.92 -9.95 -5.09
C VAL A 40 3.98 -9.02 -5.67
N VAL A 41 4.77 -8.42 -4.79
CA VAL A 41 5.98 -7.67 -5.11
C VAL A 41 7.14 -8.42 -4.48
N THR A 42 8.23 -8.57 -5.22
CA THR A 42 9.48 -9.11 -4.69
C THR A 42 10.46 -7.96 -4.51
N GLU A 43 10.76 -7.66 -3.27
CA GLU A 43 11.69 -6.63 -2.84
C GLU A 43 13.00 -7.27 -2.35
N ALA A 44 14.04 -6.46 -2.14
CA ALA A 44 15.30 -6.94 -1.59
C ALA A 44 15.14 -7.56 -0.18
N ALA A 45 14.22 -7.04 0.63
CA ALA A 45 13.90 -7.52 1.97
C ALA A 45 13.01 -8.78 1.97
N GLY A 46 12.40 -9.14 0.83
CA GLY A 46 11.50 -10.30 0.72
C GLY A 46 10.23 -10.02 -0.06
N LYS A 47 9.26 -10.92 0.08
CA LYS A 47 7.97 -10.79 -0.60
C LYS A 47 7.01 -9.89 0.18
N VAL A 48 6.32 -9.02 -0.55
CA VAL A 48 5.13 -8.29 -0.08
C VAL A 48 3.94 -8.76 -0.91
N CYS A 49 2.95 -9.37 -0.26
CA CYS A 49 1.73 -9.82 -0.93
C CYS A 49 0.56 -9.00 -0.44
N PHE A 50 -0.29 -8.53 -1.35
CA PHE A 50 -1.45 -7.74 -0.94
C PHE A 50 -2.67 -8.03 -1.82
N ALA A 51 -3.85 -7.98 -1.20
CA ALA A 51 -5.11 -7.91 -1.89
C ALA A 51 -5.58 -6.46 -1.88
N GLN A 52 -6.08 -5.97 -3.02
CA GLN A 52 -6.58 -4.62 -3.17
C GLN A 52 -7.94 -4.56 -3.84
N SER A 53 -8.69 -3.49 -3.54
CA SER A 53 -9.93 -3.14 -4.22
C SER A 53 -10.02 -1.63 -4.43
N SER A 54 -10.65 -1.22 -5.53
CA SER A 54 -11.03 0.18 -5.77
C SER A 54 -12.49 0.39 -5.35
N PRO A 55 -12.88 1.61 -4.95
CA PRO A 55 -14.26 1.88 -4.55
C PRO A 55 -15.22 1.76 -5.75
N ILE A 56 -16.38 1.17 -5.50
CA ILE A 56 -17.48 1.09 -6.47
C ILE A 56 -18.31 2.39 -6.50
N LEU A 57 -18.19 3.23 -5.47
CA LEU A 57 -18.82 4.53 -5.36
C LEU A 57 -17.91 5.46 -4.56
N GLN A 58 -17.72 6.68 -5.05
CA GLN A 58 -16.97 7.75 -4.40
C GLN A 58 -17.84 8.99 -4.21
N ALA A 59 -17.73 9.63 -3.05
CA ALA A 59 -18.30 10.94 -2.80
C ALA A 59 -17.19 11.91 -2.32
N PRO A 60 -17.19 13.18 -2.81
CA PRO A 60 -18.06 13.71 -3.86
C PRO A 60 -17.77 13.11 -5.24
N LYS A 61 -18.81 12.93 -6.06
CA LYS A 61 -18.72 12.32 -7.42
C LYS A 61 -17.88 13.15 -8.40
N SER A 62 -17.82 14.45 -8.20
CA SER A 62 -17.10 15.42 -9.05
C SER A 62 -15.57 15.26 -8.98
N ASN A 63 -15.04 14.55 -7.97
CA ASN A 63 -13.62 14.37 -7.75
C ASN A 63 -13.27 12.88 -7.74
N LYS A 64 -13.04 12.30 -8.91
CA LYS A 64 -12.60 10.92 -9.04
C LYS A 64 -11.15 10.81 -8.51
N ARG A 65 -10.92 9.91 -7.55
CA ARG A 65 -9.66 9.72 -6.84
C ARG A 65 -9.15 8.29 -7.01
N ASP A 66 -7.85 8.11 -6.94
CA ASP A 66 -7.24 6.77 -6.90
C ASP A 66 -7.24 6.21 -5.47
N ALA A 67 -8.45 6.10 -4.89
CA ALA A 67 -8.65 5.51 -3.58
C ALA A 67 -8.58 3.99 -3.65
N LYS A 68 -7.97 3.37 -2.64
CA LYS A 68 -7.84 1.90 -2.53
C LYS A 68 -7.94 1.43 -1.09
N LEU A 69 -8.43 0.21 -0.93
CA LEU A 69 -8.41 -0.55 0.31
C LEU A 69 -7.52 -1.78 0.12
N PHE A 70 -6.59 -2.01 1.05
CA PHE A 70 -5.61 -3.08 0.99
C PHE A 70 -5.67 -4.01 2.19
N ILE A 71 -5.25 -5.26 1.98
CA ILE A 71 -4.83 -6.18 3.03
C ILE A 71 -3.47 -6.72 2.63
N ALA A 72 -2.44 -6.47 3.44
CA ALA A 72 -1.07 -6.86 3.13
C ALA A 72 -0.52 -7.92 4.08
N PHE A 73 0.46 -8.65 3.56
CA PHE A 73 1.28 -9.64 4.26
C PHE A 73 2.75 -9.36 3.91
N ARG A 74 3.57 -9.12 4.92
CA ARG A 74 5.02 -8.92 4.80
C ARG A 74 5.75 -9.86 5.75
N PRO A 75 6.04 -11.12 5.33
CA PRO A 75 6.66 -12.12 6.20
C PRO A 75 8.02 -11.70 6.77
N ALA A 76 8.83 -10.98 5.98
CA ALA A 76 10.13 -10.48 6.42
C ALA A 76 10.02 -9.53 7.63
N ASP A 77 8.95 -8.74 7.69
CA ASP A 77 8.67 -7.79 8.77
C ASP A 77 7.79 -8.41 9.86
N GLN A 78 7.45 -9.70 9.77
CA GLN A 78 6.50 -10.40 10.64
C GLN A 78 5.08 -9.79 10.63
N ILE A 79 4.74 -9.05 9.56
CA ILE A 79 3.44 -8.40 9.41
C ILE A 79 2.45 -9.33 8.74
N ILE A 80 1.35 -9.57 9.44
CA ILE A 80 0.26 -10.43 9.00
C ILE A 80 -1.06 -9.67 9.11
N ASN A 81 -1.82 -9.61 8.01
CA ASN A 81 -3.16 -8.99 7.98
C ASN A 81 -3.18 -7.46 8.11
N GLU A 82 -2.15 -6.74 7.73
CA GLU A 82 -2.17 -5.28 7.75
C GLU A 82 -3.28 -4.72 6.87
N VAL A 83 -4.16 -3.94 7.45
CA VAL A 83 -5.25 -3.24 6.75
C VAL A 83 -4.87 -1.80 6.55
N SER A 84 -4.84 -1.36 5.29
CA SER A 84 -4.56 0.03 4.95
C SER A 84 -5.52 0.59 3.91
N VAL A 85 -5.67 1.90 3.90
CA VAL A 85 -6.47 2.64 2.93
C VAL A 85 -5.72 3.85 2.41
N THR A 86 -5.93 4.20 1.15
CA THR A 86 -5.62 5.53 0.62
C THR A 86 -6.88 6.17 0.05
N GLY A 87 -7.01 7.48 0.25
CA GLY A 87 -8.08 8.26 -0.35
C GLY A 87 -7.72 8.84 -1.72
N GLY A 88 -6.47 8.62 -2.20
CA GLY A 88 -5.90 9.32 -3.35
C GLY A 88 -5.50 10.76 -3.02
N TYR A 89 -5.25 11.05 -1.75
CA TYR A 89 -4.82 12.35 -1.20
C TYR A 89 -4.20 12.17 0.18
N GLU A 90 -3.48 13.19 0.67
CA GLU A 90 -2.98 13.23 2.03
C GLU A 90 -4.12 13.46 3.03
N PHE A 91 -4.27 12.55 4.00
CA PHE A 91 -5.24 12.70 5.09
C PHE A 91 -4.84 13.83 6.04
N ASN A 92 -5.83 14.59 6.52
CA ASN A 92 -5.60 15.56 7.58
C ASN A 92 -5.63 14.92 8.98
N SER A 93 -5.68 15.73 10.05
CA SER A 93 -5.73 15.24 11.44
C SER A 93 -7.02 14.51 11.82
N ASN A 94 -8.12 14.70 11.07
CA ASN A 94 -9.39 14.03 11.35
C ASN A 94 -9.28 12.51 11.23
N THR A 95 -10.14 11.82 11.96
CA THR A 95 -10.14 10.36 12.02
C THR A 95 -10.63 9.75 10.71
N VAL A 96 -9.82 8.83 10.14
CA VAL A 96 -10.26 7.95 9.05
C VAL A 96 -11.00 6.76 9.67
N THR A 97 -12.16 6.39 9.12
CA THR A 97 -12.97 5.31 9.66
C THR A 97 -13.49 4.37 8.57
N ALA A 98 -13.60 3.08 8.92
CA ALA A 98 -14.33 2.09 8.13
C ALA A 98 -15.63 1.70 8.83
N GLN A 99 -16.70 1.49 8.07
CA GLN A 99 -17.98 1.01 8.58
C GLN A 99 -18.54 -0.12 7.72
N SER A 100 -18.90 -1.24 8.35
CA SER A 100 -19.59 -2.37 7.71
C SER A 100 -20.75 -2.82 8.59
N GLY A 101 -21.98 -2.53 8.16
CA GLY A 101 -23.18 -2.66 8.99
C GLY A 101 -23.09 -1.79 10.23
N LYS A 102 -23.27 -2.39 11.41
CA LYS A 102 -23.18 -1.70 12.72
C LYS A 102 -21.73 -1.59 13.24
N ASN A 103 -20.76 -2.24 12.59
CA ASN A 103 -19.38 -2.26 13.07
C ASN A 103 -18.60 -1.08 12.46
N LYS A 104 -17.92 -0.34 13.35
CA LYS A 104 -17.06 0.78 13.00
C LYS A 104 -15.63 0.50 13.47
N PHE A 105 -14.66 0.83 12.61
CA PHE A 105 -13.23 0.66 12.84
C PHE A 105 -12.54 1.99 12.59
N LYS A 106 -11.49 2.28 13.33
CA LYS A 106 -10.72 3.50 13.24
C LYS A 106 -9.33 3.20 12.72
N PHE A 107 -8.84 4.02 11.79
CA PHE A 107 -7.46 4.03 11.35
C PHE A 107 -6.71 5.09 12.16
N ASP A 108 -5.74 4.65 12.95
CA ASP A 108 -5.07 5.49 13.96
C ASP A 108 -3.77 6.10 13.46
N ILE A 109 -3.10 5.43 12.50
CA ILE A 109 -1.84 5.85 11.91
C ILE A 109 -2.13 6.45 10.53
N LYS A 110 -1.54 7.60 10.23
CA LYS A 110 -1.66 8.27 8.92
C LYS A 110 -0.30 8.79 8.49
N GLU A 111 0.14 8.37 7.32
CA GLU A 111 1.42 8.77 6.75
C GLU A 111 1.38 8.62 5.23
N GLN A 112 1.98 9.57 4.50
CA GLN A 112 2.17 9.51 3.04
C GLN A 112 0.91 9.15 2.24
N GLY A 113 -0.25 9.72 2.63
CA GLY A 113 -1.53 9.48 1.95
C GLY A 113 -2.21 8.15 2.27
N PHE A 114 -1.65 7.38 3.19
CA PHE A 114 -2.25 6.15 3.70
C PHE A 114 -2.72 6.29 5.15
N ALA A 115 -3.63 5.40 5.53
CA ALA A 115 -4.03 5.23 6.92
C ALA A 115 -4.10 3.74 7.28
N TRP A 116 -3.64 3.40 8.50
CA TRP A 116 -3.55 2.04 9.05
C TRP A 116 -4.26 1.93 10.38
N ILE A 117 -4.59 0.69 10.74
CA ILE A 117 -5.06 0.33 12.08
C ILE A 117 -3.83 -0.10 12.90
N ALA A 118 -3.64 0.51 14.08
CA ALA A 118 -2.50 0.22 14.95
C ALA A 118 -2.63 -1.08 15.76
N ASP A 119 -3.85 -1.57 15.98
CA ASP A 119 -4.14 -2.73 16.85
C ASP A 119 -4.50 -3.96 16.00
N ASP A 120 -3.65 -4.99 16.03
CA ASP A 120 -3.83 -6.26 15.31
C ASP A 120 -5.16 -6.95 15.62
N LYS A 121 -5.68 -6.82 16.86
CA LYS A 121 -6.97 -7.40 17.25
C LYS A 121 -8.12 -6.68 16.55
N ILE A 122 -7.98 -5.37 16.36
CA ILE A 122 -8.98 -4.57 15.62
C ILE A 122 -8.91 -4.92 14.15
N GLU A 123 -7.72 -5.04 13.54
CA GLU A 123 -7.53 -5.51 12.18
C GLU A 123 -8.16 -6.88 11.94
N PHE A 124 -7.86 -7.84 12.80
CA PHE A 124 -8.44 -9.18 12.73
C PHE A 124 -9.98 -9.15 12.78
N ARG A 125 -10.56 -8.34 13.67
CA ARG A 125 -12.03 -8.16 13.76
C ARG A 125 -12.59 -7.55 12.47
N MET A 126 -11.91 -6.55 11.91
CA MET A 126 -12.31 -5.92 10.64
C MET A 126 -12.29 -6.94 9.50
N ILE A 127 -11.20 -7.70 9.34
CA ILE A 127 -11.08 -8.76 8.32
C ILE A 127 -12.16 -9.83 8.48
N LYS A 128 -12.41 -10.28 9.72
CA LYS A 128 -13.50 -11.22 10.02
C LYS A 128 -14.86 -10.68 9.60
N ARG A 129 -15.09 -9.37 9.77
CA ARG A 129 -16.31 -8.71 9.34
C ARG A 129 -16.38 -8.57 7.82
N MET A 130 -15.26 -8.23 7.17
CA MET A 130 -15.17 -8.12 5.70
C MET A 130 -15.48 -9.47 5.01
N LYS A 131 -15.00 -10.59 5.58
CA LYS A 131 -15.29 -11.95 5.04
C LYS A 131 -16.78 -12.30 5.07
N LYS A 132 -17.57 -11.67 5.92
CA LYS A 132 -19.01 -11.93 6.10
C LYS A 132 -19.90 -10.82 5.53
N GLY A 133 -19.33 -9.71 5.14
CA GLY A 133 -20.06 -8.54 4.63
C GLY A 133 -20.18 -8.53 3.12
N SER A 134 -21.02 -7.65 2.62
CA SER A 134 -21.16 -7.37 1.17
C SER A 134 -20.53 -6.05 0.78
N ARG A 135 -20.40 -5.11 1.73
CA ARG A 135 -19.87 -3.75 1.49
C ARG A 135 -19.20 -3.20 2.74
N ILE A 136 -18.20 -2.36 2.52
CA ILE A 136 -17.58 -1.54 3.55
C ILE A 136 -17.46 -0.11 3.04
N MET A 137 -17.67 0.85 3.93
CA MET A 137 -17.60 2.29 3.65
C MET A 137 -16.40 2.86 4.39
N ILE A 138 -15.56 3.61 3.69
CA ILE A 138 -14.44 4.36 4.27
C ILE A 138 -14.79 5.84 4.26
N THR A 139 -14.62 6.51 5.39
CA THR A 139 -14.76 7.97 5.51
C THR A 139 -13.39 8.55 5.85
N GLY A 140 -12.94 9.51 5.06
CA GLY A 140 -11.70 10.24 5.25
C GLY A 140 -11.88 11.74 5.06
N TYR A 141 -10.83 12.52 5.34
CA TYR A 141 -10.82 13.97 5.20
C TYR A 141 -9.49 14.40 4.58
N ASN A 142 -9.55 15.20 3.52
CA ASN A 142 -8.34 15.74 2.88
C ASN A 142 -7.74 16.90 3.69
N GLN A 143 -6.60 17.43 3.25
CA GLN A 143 -5.89 18.52 3.92
C GLN A 143 -6.76 19.78 4.09
N ASN A 144 -7.69 20.03 3.17
CA ASN A 144 -8.62 21.18 3.26
C ASN A 144 -9.82 20.90 4.18
N GLY A 145 -9.87 19.74 4.87
CA GLY A 145 -10.97 19.37 5.76
C GLY A 145 -12.22 18.83 5.03
N SER A 146 -12.18 18.68 3.71
CA SER A 146 -13.31 18.14 2.96
C SER A 146 -13.45 16.65 3.20
N GLN A 147 -14.66 16.22 3.55
CA GLN A 147 -14.98 14.81 3.76
C GLN A 147 -15.08 14.06 2.44
N THR A 148 -14.57 12.84 2.43
CA THR A 148 -14.79 11.87 1.36
C THR A 148 -15.40 10.60 1.92
N ILE A 149 -16.22 9.93 1.09
CA ILE A 149 -16.85 8.66 1.42
C ILE A 149 -16.65 7.71 0.24
N ASP A 150 -15.99 6.59 0.49
CA ASP A 150 -15.69 5.57 -0.50
C ASP A 150 -16.36 4.25 -0.11
N HIS A 151 -17.17 3.69 -1.00
CA HIS A 151 -17.81 2.40 -0.80
C HIS A 151 -17.07 1.32 -1.58
N TYR A 152 -16.63 0.29 -0.88
CA TYR A 152 -15.97 -0.87 -1.46
C TYR A 152 -16.88 -2.08 -1.42
N SER A 153 -16.93 -2.83 -2.52
CA SER A 153 -17.56 -4.14 -2.56
C SER A 153 -16.67 -5.16 -1.85
N LEU A 154 -17.28 -6.07 -1.11
CA LEU A 154 -16.59 -7.20 -0.49
C LEU A 154 -16.77 -8.50 -1.27
N LEU A 155 -17.38 -8.43 -2.48
CA LEU A 155 -17.49 -9.58 -3.38
C LEU A 155 -16.10 -10.02 -3.85
N GLY A 156 -15.74 -11.26 -3.54
CA GLY A 156 -14.43 -11.82 -3.87
C GLY A 156 -13.35 -11.62 -2.81
N PHE A 157 -13.59 -10.78 -1.79
CA PHE A 157 -12.62 -10.49 -0.73
C PHE A 157 -12.01 -11.74 -0.10
N THR A 158 -12.83 -12.70 0.35
CA THR A 158 -12.34 -13.91 1.02
C THR A 158 -11.41 -14.74 0.11
N LYS A 159 -11.74 -14.85 -1.20
CA LYS A 159 -10.90 -15.56 -2.16
C LYS A 159 -9.57 -14.83 -2.40
N ALA A 160 -9.61 -13.51 -2.59
CA ALA A 160 -8.44 -12.68 -2.75
C ALA A 160 -7.53 -12.75 -1.52
N TYR A 161 -8.07 -12.56 -0.31
CA TYR A 161 -7.37 -12.69 0.96
C TYR A 161 -6.63 -14.04 1.08
N ASN A 162 -7.31 -15.15 0.80
CA ASN A 162 -6.72 -16.48 0.92
C ASN A 162 -5.62 -16.71 -0.12
N ALA A 163 -5.79 -16.25 -1.35
CA ALA A 163 -4.78 -16.32 -2.40
C ALA A 163 -3.54 -15.50 -2.06
N THR A 164 -3.73 -14.27 -1.55
CA THR A 164 -2.66 -13.38 -1.10
C THR A 164 -1.89 -13.99 0.07
N LYS A 165 -2.59 -14.48 1.09
CA LYS A 165 -1.96 -15.16 2.23
C LYS A 165 -1.12 -16.35 1.79
N LYS A 166 -1.64 -17.20 0.90
CA LYS A 166 -0.92 -18.38 0.36
C LYS A 166 0.33 -17.99 -0.43
N ALA A 167 0.33 -16.86 -1.12
CA ALA A 167 1.49 -16.40 -1.91
C ALA A 167 2.65 -15.93 -1.03
N CYS A 168 2.36 -15.51 0.21
CA CYS A 168 3.33 -15.05 1.21
C CYS A 168 3.55 -16.03 2.39
N SER A 169 3.03 -17.24 2.31
CA SER A 169 3.30 -18.32 3.28
C SER A 169 4.38 -19.25 2.78
#